data_73968a1ce14b0292d775b045afa83e72
#
_entry.id   73968a1ce14b0292d775b045afa83e72
#
_cell.length_a   1.000
_cell.length_b   1.000
_cell.length_c   1.000
_cell.angle_alpha   90.00
_cell.angle_beta   90.00
_cell.angle_gamma   90.00
#
_symmetry.space_group_name_H-M   'P 1'
#
loop_
_entity.id
_entity.type
_entity.pdbx_description
1 polymer ?
#
loop_
_entity_poly.entity_id
_entity_poly.type
_entity_poly.pdbx_seq_one_letter_code
_entity_poly.pdbx_strand_id
1 'polypeptide(L)'
;YPLNRTSQLDLRGVGASQGVWAPCLTYDKGTFYLLYTVVTAFYCNMYDTNNYLVTATDIHGPWSEPIALNNFGFDPSLFHDDDGRKYMVSMVTDHRVPKKYVGRLVLQEYDPVQKKMTGPVKDIYRADKIFLEGPHIFKRNGWYYLFSADTGTGELHGQTIQRSRDIWGPYEMYQADFMERTAENEAYSILTSRH
;
A
#
# COMPACT_ATOMS: atom_id res chain seq x y z
N TYR A 1 -8.45 21.16 -0.73
CA TYR A 1 -7.45 20.19 -1.20
C TYR A 1 -6.54 19.82 -0.04
N PRO A 2 -6.30 18.51 0.23
CA PRO A 2 -5.49 18.06 1.37
C PRO A 2 -4.01 18.38 1.24
N LEU A 3 -3.46 18.45 0.02
CA LEU A 3 -2.07 18.79 -0.26
C LEU A 3 -2.02 20.12 -1.02
N ASN A 4 -2.14 21.23 -0.33
CA ASN A 4 -2.26 22.56 -0.94
C ASN A 4 -1.12 23.52 -0.56
N ARG A 5 -0.12 23.05 0.18
CA ARG A 5 1.07 23.81 0.55
C ARG A 5 2.32 23.13 -0.01
N THR A 6 3.31 23.95 -0.39
CA THR A 6 4.60 23.45 -0.88
C THR A 6 5.32 22.59 0.15
N SER A 7 5.10 22.88 1.45
CA SER A 7 5.62 22.03 2.54
C SER A 7 5.01 20.63 2.57
N GLN A 8 3.78 20.47 2.09
CA GLN A 8 3.10 19.17 2.02
C GLN A 8 3.46 18.41 0.74
N LEU A 9 3.58 19.12 -0.38
CA LEU A 9 3.88 18.55 -1.68
C LEU A 9 4.55 19.58 -2.60
N ASP A 10 5.79 19.32 -2.98
CA ASP A 10 6.51 20.11 -3.98
C ASP A 10 6.83 19.21 -5.19
N LEU A 11 6.19 19.50 -6.30
CA LEU A 11 6.35 18.75 -7.55
C LEU A 11 7.18 19.53 -8.60
N ARG A 12 7.84 20.61 -8.22
CA ARG A 12 8.69 21.37 -9.15
C ARG A 12 9.87 20.51 -9.61
N GLY A 13 10.04 20.40 -10.92
CA GLY A 13 11.10 19.60 -11.52
C GLY A 13 10.85 18.08 -11.53
N VAL A 14 9.70 17.63 -11.05
CA VAL A 14 9.31 16.21 -11.12
C VAL A 14 8.87 15.89 -12.54
N GLY A 15 9.37 14.78 -13.09
CA GLY A 15 9.10 14.36 -14.47
C GLY A 15 7.70 13.79 -14.69
N ALA A 16 7.35 13.59 -15.94
CA ALA A 16 6.08 12.94 -16.30
C ALA A 16 5.98 11.53 -15.70
N SER A 17 4.78 11.13 -15.29
CA SER A 17 4.47 9.86 -14.63
C SER A 17 5.13 9.64 -13.26
N GLN A 18 5.80 10.65 -12.74
CA GLN A 18 6.32 10.74 -11.38
C GLN A 18 5.35 11.54 -10.49
N GLY A 19 5.78 11.88 -9.29
CA GLY A 19 4.96 12.65 -8.34
C GLY A 19 4.14 11.76 -7.43
N VAL A 20 2.88 12.11 -7.18
CA VAL A 20 2.04 11.36 -6.24
C VAL A 20 1.46 10.11 -6.90
N TRP A 21 1.75 8.96 -6.28
CA TRP A 21 1.17 7.67 -6.66
C TRP A 21 0.23 7.16 -5.56
N ALA A 22 -0.90 6.59 -6.00
CA ALA A 22 -1.91 5.87 -5.23
C ALA A 22 -2.08 6.36 -3.77
N PRO A 23 -2.65 7.55 -3.53
CA PRO A 23 -2.91 8.02 -2.18
C PRO A 23 -4.01 7.19 -1.51
N CYS A 24 -3.85 6.94 -0.22
CA CYS A 24 -4.81 6.22 0.61
C CYS A 24 -5.40 7.14 1.68
N LEU A 25 -6.72 7.30 1.68
CA LEU A 25 -7.46 8.04 2.70
C LEU A 25 -8.17 7.07 3.64
N THR A 26 -7.92 7.20 4.94
CA THR A 26 -8.62 6.44 5.97
C THR A 26 -9.15 7.36 7.08
N TYR A 27 -10.06 6.83 7.90
CA TYR A 27 -10.64 7.55 9.03
C TYR A 27 -10.69 6.65 10.25
N ASP A 28 -10.24 7.16 11.39
CA ASP A 28 -10.36 6.47 12.68
C ASP A 28 -10.51 7.48 13.80
N LYS A 29 -11.52 7.28 14.64
CA LYS A 29 -11.75 8.01 15.91
C LYS A 29 -11.62 9.53 15.78
N GLY A 30 -12.31 10.12 14.80
CA GLY A 30 -12.34 11.57 14.59
C GLY A 30 -11.16 12.14 13.80
N THR A 31 -10.27 11.31 13.28
CA THR A 31 -9.11 11.74 12.52
C THR A 31 -9.09 11.12 11.12
N PHE A 32 -8.92 11.94 10.12
CA PHE A 32 -8.61 11.53 8.75
C PHE A 32 -7.10 11.37 8.59
N TYR A 33 -6.69 10.33 7.91
CA TYR A 33 -5.30 9.98 7.60
C TYR A 33 -5.17 9.88 6.09
N LEU A 34 -4.34 10.69 5.48
CA LEU A 34 -4.03 10.60 4.05
C LEU A 34 -2.56 10.23 3.88
N LEU A 35 -2.33 9.00 3.40
CA LEU A 35 -1.00 8.52 3.03
C LEU A 35 -0.79 8.77 1.54
N TYR A 36 0.42 9.09 1.16
CA TYR A 36 0.81 9.25 -0.24
C TYR A 36 2.29 8.97 -0.45
N THR A 37 2.61 8.46 -1.62
CA THR A 37 3.98 8.28 -2.08
C THR A 37 4.35 9.44 -3.01
N VAL A 38 5.52 10.02 -2.83
CA VAL A 38 6.13 10.89 -3.83
C VAL A 38 7.23 10.10 -4.52
N VAL A 39 7.07 9.90 -5.82
CA VAL A 39 8.02 9.19 -6.68
C VAL A 39 8.84 10.22 -7.43
N THR A 40 10.15 10.22 -7.22
CA THR A 40 11.08 11.15 -7.89
C THR A 40 11.85 10.50 -9.02
N ALA A 41 12.00 9.17 -8.98
CA ALA A 41 12.55 8.37 -10.07
C ALA A 41 12.00 6.94 -10.04
N PHE A 42 11.79 6.38 -11.21
CA PHE A 42 11.50 4.95 -11.39
C PHE A 42 12.16 4.46 -12.70
N TYR A 43 13.30 3.81 -12.56
CA TYR A 43 14.04 3.27 -13.70
C TYR A 43 14.34 1.81 -13.46
N CYS A 44 13.93 0.96 -14.39
CA CYS A 44 14.04 -0.49 -14.26
C CYS A 44 13.27 -0.97 -13.00
N ASN A 45 13.96 -1.63 -12.08
CA ASN A 45 13.39 -2.08 -10.81
C ASN A 45 13.79 -1.18 -9.63
N MET A 46 14.31 0.01 -9.91
CA MET A 46 14.75 0.98 -8.90
C MET A 46 13.75 2.12 -8.83
N TYR A 47 13.19 2.32 -7.66
CA TYR A 47 12.23 3.37 -7.37
C TYR A 47 12.79 4.26 -6.28
N ASP A 48 12.88 5.55 -6.57
CA ASP A 48 13.15 6.57 -5.56
C ASP A 48 11.82 7.11 -5.07
N THR A 49 11.43 6.65 -3.89
CA THR A 49 10.11 6.87 -3.31
C THR A 49 10.20 7.38 -1.89
N ASN A 50 9.32 8.30 -1.53
CA ASN A 50 9.17 8.77 -0.17
C ASN A 50 7.68 8.72 0.21
N ASN A 51 7.37 8.05 1.31
CA ASN A 51 6.02 7.89 1.82
C ASN A 51 5.76 8.90 2.95
N TYR A 52 4.63 9.60 2.84
CA TYR A 52 4.22 10.63 3.78
C TYR A 52 2.80 10.40 4.28
N LEU A 53 2.51 11.01 5.42
CA LEU A 53 1.18 11.05 6.03
C LEU A 53 0.84 12.49 6.41
N VAL A 54 -0.36 12.93 6.06
CA VAL A 54 -0.99 14.13 6.64
C VAL A 54 -2.29 13.73 7.33
N THR A 55 -2.66 14.47 8.37
CA THR A 55 -3.88 14.20 9.16
C THR A 55 -4.74 15.45 9.27
N ALA A 56 -6.05 15.24 9.47
CA ALA A 56 -7.01 16.31 9.75
C ALA A 56 -8.17 15.79 10.61
N THR A 57 -8.80 16.66 11.38
CA THR A 57 -10.04 16.35 12.10
C THR A 57 -11.30 16.62 11.28
N ASP A 58 -11.18 17.39 10.21
CA ASP A 58 -12.21 17.65 9.22
C ASP A 58 -11.68 17.32 7.83
N ILE A 59 -12.49 16.69 6.98
CA ILE A 59 -12.09 16.29 5.62
C ILE A 59 -11.74 17.51 4.75
N HIS A 60 -12.29 18.67 5.06
CA HIS A 60 -11.97 19.92 4.38
C HIS A 60 -10.67 20.58 4.91
N GLY A 61 -10.10 20.06 5.99
CA GLY A 61 -8.90 20.53 6.67
C GLY A 61 -9.19 21.48 7.84
N PRO A 62 -8.16 22.15 8.35
CA PRO A 62 -6.79 22.16 7.81
C PRO A 62 -6.07 20.84 7.99
N TRP A 63 -5.32 20.41 6.98
CA TRP A 63 -4.45 19.25 7.02
C TRP A 63 -3.09 19.59 7.66
N SER A 64 -2.53 18.65 8.40
CA SER A 64 -1.26 18.80 9.08
C SER A 64 -0.08 19.03 8.14
N GLU A 65 1.08 19.39 8.68
CA GLU A 65 2.35 19.20 7.99
C GLU A 65 2.61 17.71 7.78
N PRO A 66 3.37 17.35 6.74
CA PRO A 66 3.63 15.97 6.40
C PRO A 66 4.54 15.30 7.44
N ILE A 67 4.18 14.10 7.80
CA ILE A 67 5.00 13.19 8.58
C ILE A 67 5.70 12.27 7.60
N ALA A 68 7.04 12.27 7.57
CA ALA A 68 7.80 11.31 6.81
C ALA A 68 7.69 9.93 7.46
N LEU A 69 7.25 8.93 6.70
CA LEU A 69 7.06 7.56 7.18
C LEU A 69 8.31 6.72 6.88
N ASN A 70 8.56 6.48 5.60
CA ASN A 70 9.75 5.76 5.12
C ASN A 70 10.08 6.20 3.68
N ASN A 71 11.18 5.68 3.15
CA ASN A 71 11.69 5.99 1.82
C ASN A 71 11.89 4.75 0.95
N PHE A 72 11.05 3.73 1.12
CA PHE A 72 11.08 2.52 0.32
C PHE A 72 9.66 2.05 0.01
N GLY A 73 9.49 1.47 -1.18
CA GLY A 73 8.19 1.00 -1.64
C GLY A 73 7.21 2.12 -1.98
N PHE A 74 6.01 1.73 -2.36
CA PHE A 74 4.94 2.63 -2.76
C PHE A 74 3.56 2.01 -2.46
N ASP A 75 2.49 2.68 -2.84
CA ASP A 75 1.11 2.30 -2.55
C ASP A 75 0.86 2.04 -1.05
N PRO A 76 1.20 2.99 -0.16
CA PRO A 76 0.98 2.80 1.25
C PRO A 76 -0.50 2.87 1.59
N SER A 77 -0.98 1.92 2.40
CA SER A 77 -2.28 2.03 3.06
C SER A 77 -2.17 1.88 4.56
N LEU A 78 -3.09 2.51 5.30
CA LEU A 78 -3.11 2.46 6.75
C LEU A 78 -4.30 1.65 7.24
N PHE A 79 -4.02 0.59 7.97
CA PHE A 79 -5.00 -0.21 8.66
C PHE A 79 -5.08 0.20 10.14
N HIS A 80 -6.31 0.35 10.65
CA HIS A 80 -6.62 0.64 12.04
C HIS A 80 -7.19 -0.60 12.69
N ASP A 81 -6.44 -1.22 13.60
CA ASP A 81 -6.90 -2.44 14.28
C ASP A 81 -7.81 -2.11 15.47
N ASP A 82 -8.62 -3.10 15.88
CA ASP A 82 -9.59 -2.98 16.97
C ASP A 82 -8.92 -2.68 18.31
N ASP A 83 -7.66 -3.08 18.49
CA ASP A 83 -6.87 -2.80 19.69
C ASP A 83 -6.30 -1.37 19.73
N GLY A 84 -6.54 -0.59 18.68
CA GLY A 84 -6.11 0.80 18.55
C GLY A 84 -4.75 0.99 17.91
N ARG A 85 -4.01 -0.08 17.61
CA ARG A 85 -2.77 -0.02 16.85
C ARG A 85 -3.06 0.31 15.38
N LYS A 86 -2.07 0.88 14.73
CA LYS A 86 -2.13 1.23 13.32
C LYS A 86 -0.95 0.62 12.58
N TYR A 87 -1.24 0.11 11.40
CA TYR A 87 -0.26 -0.57 10.59
C TYR A 87 -0.26 -0.02 9.18
N MET A 88 0.91 0.32 8.68
CA MET A 88 1.10 0.66 7.28
C MET A 88 1.50 -0.60 6.52
N VAL A 89 0.77 -0.92 5.47
CA VAL A 89 1.17 -1.92 4.48
C VAL A 89 1.54 -1.21 3.20
N SER A 90 2.60 -1.65 2.53
CA SER A 90 3.04 -1.12 1.24
C SER A 90 3.68 -2.20 0.40
N MET A 91 3.78 -1.94 -0.90
CA MET A 91 4.50 -2.78 -1.85
C MET A 91 5.97 -2.37 -1.91
N VAL A 92 6.87 -3.33 -1.93
CA VAL A 92 8.31 -3.13 -2.10
C VAL A 92 8.84 -4.01 -3.22
N THR A 93 9.53 -3.42 -4.18
CA THR A 93 10.24 -4.15 -5.24
C THR A 93 11.60 -4.63 -4.76
N ASP A 94 12.02 -5.81 -5.18
CA ASP A 94 13.40 -6.27 -4.99
C ASP A 94 14.21 -6.04 -6.28
N HIS A 95 14.95 -4.95 -6.33
CA HIS A 95 15.77 -4.57 -7.47
C HIS A 95 16.95 -5.52 -7.74
N ARG A 96 17.28 -6.38 -6.77
CA ARG A 96 18.39 -7.36 -6.90
C ARG A 96 18.00 -8.58 -7.72
N VAL A 97 16.72 -8.76 -7.99
CA VAL A 97 16.22 -9.91 -8.76
C VAL A 97 16.08 -9.52 -10.23
N PRO A 98 17.01 -9.97 -11.14
CA PRO A 98 16.91 -9.65 -12.55
C PRO A 98 15.65 -10.27 -13.16
N LYS A 99 14.93 -9.49 -13.96
CA LYS A 99 13.81 -9.91 -14.82
C LYS A 99 12.51 -10.37 -14.14
N LYS A 100 12.35 -10.29 -12.82
CA LYS A 100 11.06 -10.55 -12.18
C LYS A 100 10.71 -9.36 -11.32
N TYR A 101 9.58 -8.76 -11.60
CA TYR A 101 8.90 -7.85 -10.69
C TYR A 101 8.37 -8.67 -9.51
N VAL A 102 9.25 -9.05 -8.60
CA VAL A 102 8.84 -9.73 -7.39
C VAL A 102 8.44 -8.67 -6.39
N GLY A 103 7.14 -8.44 -6.27
CA GLY A 103 6.59 -7.59 -5.25
C GLY A 103 6.57 -8.31 -3.90
N ARG A 104 7.00 -7.59 -2.86
CA ARG A 104 6.82 -7.98 -1.47
C ARG A 104 5.81 -7.03 -0.84
N LEU A 105 4.85 -7.56 -0.12
CA LEU A 105 3.97 -6.75 0.70
C LEU A 105 4.53 -6.72 2.12
N VAL A 106 4.90 -5.53 2.56
CA VAL A 106 5.55 -5.33 3.86
C VAL A 106 4.62 -4.59 4.80
N LEU A 107 4.69 -4.95 6.08
CA LEU A 107 3.93 -4.32 7.15
C LEU A 107 4.87 -3.72 8.18
N GLN A 108 4.50 -2.54 8.68
CA GLN A 108 5.16 -1.89 9.81
C GLN A 108 4.13 -1.17 10.66
N GLU A 109 4.34 -1.12 11.96
CA GLU A 109 3.47 -0.38 12.88
C GLU A 109 3.73 1.12 12.78
N TYR A 110 2.66 1.92 12.84
CA TYR A 110 2.70 3.37 12.94
C TYR A 110 2.24 3.82 14.32
N ASP A 111 3.08 4.57 15.02
CA ASP A 111 2.73 5.19 16.30
C ASP A 111 2.18 6.62 16.07
N PRO A 112 0.86 6.83 16.29
CA PRO A 112 0.25 8.14 16.06
C PRO A 112 0.63 9.19 17.11
N VAL A 113 1.10 8.77 18.29
CA VAL A 113 1.55 9.68 19.36
C VAL A 113 2.94 10.21 19.05
N GLN A 114 3.85 9.29 18.70
CA GLN A 114 5.22 9.67 18.32
C GLN A 114 5.31 10.16 16.86
N LYS A 115 4.25 9.99 16.08
CA LYS A 115 4.15 10.37 14.66
C LYS A 115 5.28 9.76 13.81
N LYS A 116 5.53 8.47 13.99
CA LYS A 116 6.59 7.76 13.27
C LYS A 116 6.28 6.28 13.11
N MET A 117 6.98 5.65 12.16
CA MET A 117 7.00 4.20 12.04
C MET A 117 7.80 3.60 13.21
N THR A 118 7.32 2.47 13.75
CA THR A 118 7.92 1.77 14.88
C THR A 118 8.05 0.27 14.62
N GLY A 119 8.92 -0.37 15.38
CA GLY A 119 9.14 -1.81 15.26
C GLY A 119 9.74 -2.24 13.92
N PRO A 120 9.78 -3.56 13.68
CA PRO A 120 10.39 -4.12 12.47
C PRO A 120 9.49 -3.93 11.24
N VAL A 121 10.13 -3.79 10.08
CA VAL A 121 9.48 -4.00 8.78
C VAL A 121 9.46 -5.49 8.52
N LYS A 122 8.27 -6.06 8.29
CA LYS A 122 8.11 -7.50 8.06
C LYS A 122 7.46 -7.77 6.71
N ASP A 123 8.03 -8.67 5.94
CA ASP A 123 7.38 -9.25 4.78
C ASP A 123 6.17 -10.08 5.26
N ILE A 124 4.96 -9.66 4.92
CA ILE A 124 3.75 -10.39 5.29
C ILE A 124 3.25 -11.30 4.15
N TYR A 125 3.55 -10.92 2.91
CA TYR A 125 3.25 -11.74 1.75
C TYR A 125 4.26 -11.47 0.62
N ARG A 126 4.60 -12.54 -0.09
CA ARG A 126 5.46 -12.49 -1.26
C ARG A 126 4.87 -13.38 -2.35
N ALA A 127 4.76 -12.83 -3.54
CA ALA A 127 4.35 -13.58 -4.71
C ALA A 127 5.55 -13.83 -5.62
N ASP A 128 5.72 -15.07 -6.06
CA ASP A 128 6.86 -15.44 -6.90
C ASP A 128 6.58 -15.24 -8.40
N LYS A 129 5.31 -15.20 -8.80
CA LYS A 129 4.89 -15.19 -10.20
C LYS A 129 4.06 -13.96 -10.61
N ILE A 130 3.54 -13.22 -9.66
CA ILE A 130 2.65 -12.09 -9.89
C ILE A 130 3.22 -10.82 -9.27
N PHE A 131 2.94 -9.69 -9.90
CA PHE A 131 3.33 -8.38 -9.41
C PHE A 131 2.18 -7.80 -8.59
N LEU A 132 2.32 -7.82 -7.27
CA LEU A 132 1.30 -7.32 -6.36
C LEU A 132 1.59 -5.88 -5.95
N GLU A 133 0.59 -5.02 -6.06
CA GLU A 133 0.63 -3.62 -5.64
C GLU A 133 -0.70 -3.20 -5.00
N GLY A 134 -0.83 -1.94 -4.59
CA GLY A 134 -2.06 -1.42 -4.01
C GLY A 134 -2.59 -2.20 -2.80
N PRO A 135 -1.76 -2.59 -1.81
CA PRO A 135 -2.21 -3.46 -0.72
C PRO A 135 -3.13 -2.72 0.24
N HIS A 136 -4.26 -3.35 0.61
CA HIS A 136 -5.16 -2.89 1.66
C HIS A 136 -5.52 -4.03 2.60
N ILE A 137 -5.52 -3.78 3.91
CA ILE A 137 -5.93 -4.77 4.92
C ILE A 137 -7.32 -4.42 5.43
N PHE A 138 -8.16 -5.44 5.53
CA PHE A 138 -9.48 -5.39 6.18
C PHE A 138 -9.59 -6.50 7.20
N LYS A 139 -10.30 -6.26 8.29
CA LYS A 139 -10.56 -7.27 9.33
C LYS A 139 -12.03 -7.62 9.37
N ARG A 140 -12.34 -8.92 9.34
CA ARG A 140 -13.70 -9.43 9.45
C ARG A 140 -13.71 -10.82 10.07
N ASN A 141 -14.57 -11.03 11.05
CA ASN A 141 -14.78 -12.33 11.72
C ASN A 141 -13.48 -12.97 12.22
N GLY A 142 -12.56 -12.16 12.77
CA GLY A 142 -11.28 -12.61 13.28
C GLY A 142 -10.26 -13.03 12.22
N TRP A 143 -10.48 -12.64 10.96
CA TRP A 143 -9.53 -12.76 9.88
C TRP A 143 -9.09 -11.38 9.40
N TYR A 144 -7.81 -11.26 9.08
CA TYR A 144 -7.25 -10.17 8.30
C TYR A 144 -7.23 -10.60 6.84
N TYR A 145 -7.82 -9.77 5.99
CA TYR A 145 -7.85 -9.94 4.54
C TYR A 145 -6.97 -8.88 3.91
N LEU A 146 -5.97 -9.33 3.16
CA LEU A 146 -5.06 -8.48 2.42
C LEU A 146 -5.49 -8.49 0.96
N PHE A 147 -6.03 -7.39 0.49
CA PHE A 147 -6.38 -7.16 -0.91
C PHE A 147 -5.19 -6.58 -1.63
N SER A 148 -4.91 -7.05 -2.82
CA SER A 148 -3.79 -6.58 -3.62
C SER A 148 -4.17 -6.55 -5.10
N ALA A 149 -3.79 -5.47 -5.78
CA ALA A 149 -3.86 -5.42 -7.23
C ALA A 149 -2.80 -6.36 -7.83
N ASP A 150 -3.14 -7.05 -8.90
CA ASP A 150 -2.25 -7.95 -9.64
C ASP A 150 -1.97 -7.38 -11.02
N THR A 151 -0.71 -7.46 -11.45
CA THR A 151 -0.21 -7.07 -12.77
C THR A 151 -0.27 -5.57 -13.13
N GLY A 152 -0.32 -4.68 -12.13
CA GLY A 152 -0.29 -3.24 -12.38
C GLY A 152 -1.52 -2.74 -13.15
N THR A 153 -1.36 -1.68 -13.93
CA THR A 153 -2.45 -1.00 -14.65
C THR A 153 -2.69 -1.53 -16.08
N GLY A 154 -2.21 -2.75 -16.38
CA GLY A 154 -2.32 -3.36 -17.70
C GLY A 154 -3.63 -4.09 -17.97
N GLU A 155 -3.76 -4.68 -19.17
CA GLU A 155 -4.95 -5.44 -19.58
C GLU A 155 -5.23 -6.69 -18.72
N LEU A 156 -4.19 -7.20 -18.07
CA LEU A 156 -4.26 -8.38 -17.20
C LEU A 156 -4.53 -8.02 -15.74
N HIS A 157 -4.84 -6.76 -15.48
CA HIS A 157 -5.12 -6.28 -14.13
C HIS A 157 -6.21 -7.11 -13.47
N GLY A 158 -5.92 -7.53 -12.24
CA GLY A 158 -6.84 -8.27 -11.41
C GLY A 158 -6.71 -7.87 -9.95
N GLN A 159 -7.51 -8.48 -9.11
CA GLN A 159 -7.43 -8.30 -7.67
C GLN A 159 -7.39 -9.64 -6.97
N THR A 160 -6.36 -9.86 -6.19
CA THR A 160 -6.19 -11.04 -5.36
C THR A 160 -6.48 -10.75 -3.89
N ILE A 161 -6.84 -11.77 -3.15
CA ILE A 161 -7.05 -11.69 -1.71
C ILE A 161 -6.17 -12.74 -1.02
N GLN A 162 -5.45 -12.31 -0.01
CA GLN A 162 -4.78 -13.19 0.94
C GLN A 162 -5.41 -13.00 2.31
N ARG A 163 -5.35 -14.01 3.17
CA ARG A 163 -5.90 -13.90 4.53
C ARG A 163 -4.99 -14.52 5.57
N SER A 164 -5.11 -14.02 6.80
CA SER A 164 -4.41 -14.56 7.98
C SER A 164 -5.26 -14.39 9.24
N ARG A 165 -4.97 -15.19 10.27
CA ARG A 165 -5.51 -14.99 11.63
C ARG A 165 -4.68 -13.99 12.45
N ASP A 166 -3.46 -13.73 12.04
CA ASP A 166 -2.55 -12.78 12.67
C ASP A 166 -2.22 -11.66 11.66
N ILE A 167 -2.20 -10.41 12.15
CA ILE A 167 -1.87 -9.24 11.30
C ILE A 167 -0.48 -9.37 10.67
N TRP A 168 0.43 -10.06 11.37
CA TRP A 168 1.79 -10.29 10.92
C TRP A 168 1.95 -11.53 10.02
N GLY A 169 0.84 -12.22 9.71
CA GLY A 169 0.84 -13.44 8.92
C GLY A 169 1.20 -14.72 9.71
N PRO A 170 1.39 -15.85 9.02
CA PRO A 170 1.48 -15.95 7.55
C PRO A 170 0.14 -15.70 6.86
N TYR A 171 0.19 -15.00 5.74
CA TYR A 171 -0.96 -14.84 4.87
C TYR A 171 -0.99 -15.94 3.82
N GLU A 172 -2.15 -16.53 3.59
CA GLU A 172 -2.40 -17.53 2.55
C GLU A 172 -3.31 -16.96 1.46
N MET A 173 -3.13 -17.38 0.22
CA MET A 173 -4.05 -17.03 -0.86
C MET A 173 -5.46 -17.50 -0.51
N TYR A 174 -6.42 -16.59 -0.51
CA TYR A 174 -7.81 -16.91 -0.29
C TYR A 174 -8.46 -17.28 -1.61
N GLN A 175 -9.04 -18.49 -1.64
CA GLN A 175 -9.74 -19.04 -2.78
C GLN A 175 -11.20 -19.26 -2.37
N ALA A 176 -12.10 -18.62 -3.08
CA ALA A 176 -13.53 -18.82 -2.93
C ALA A 176 -14.12 -19.25 -4.27
N ASP A 177 -15.24 -19.96 -4.24
CA ASP A 177 -15.87 -20.53 -5.43
C ASP A 177 -16.27 -19.50 -6.49
N PHE A 178 -16.46 -18.24 -6.08
CA PHE A 178 -16.77 -17.14 -6.99
C PHE A 178 -15.54 -16.46 -7.61
N MET A 179 -14.33 -16.86 -7.21
CA MET A 179 -13.08 -16.25 -7.72
C MET A 179 -12.64 -16.99 -8.98
N GLU A 180 -12.33 -16.23 -10.02
CA GLU A 180 -11.82 -16.76 -11.26
C GLU A 180 -10.30 -16.96 -11.18
N ARG A 181 -9.82 -18.10 -11.70
CA ARG A 181 -8.39 -18.31 -11.86
C ARG A 181 -7.94 -17.67 -13.16
N THR A 182 -6.98 -16.76 -13.07
CA THR A 182 -6.35 -16.23 -14.27
C THR A 182 -5.34 -17.21 -14.83
N ALA A 183 -5.49 -17.57 -16.11
CA ALA A 183 -4.66 -18.60 -16.76
C ALA A 183 -3.17 -18.25 -16.82
N GLU A 184 -2.85 -16.95 -16.76
CA GLU A 184 -1.50 -16.45 -16.93
C GLU A 184 -0.74 -16.34 -15.61
N ASN A 185 -1.41 -16.08 -14.50
CA ASN A 185 -0.79 -15.85 -13.21
C ASN A 185 -0.97 -16.97 -12.21
N GLU A 186 -1.78 -17.98 -12.53
CA GLU A 186 -2.19 -19.05 -11.61
C GLU A 186 -2.75 -18.51 -10.29
N ALA A 187 -3.22 -17.25 -10.28
CA ALA A 187 -3.81 -16.58 -9.13
C ALA A 187 -5.33 -16.58 -9.20
N TYR A 188 -5.98 -16.55 -8.05
CA TYR A 188 -7.42 -16.36 -7.98
C TYR A 188 -7.74 -14.88 -7.82
N SER A 189 -8.54 -14.36 -8.73
CA SER A 189 -8.95 -12.96 -8.74
C SER A 189 -10.46 -12.82 -8.56
N ILE A 190 -10.89 -11.82 -7.83
CA ILE A 190 -12.31 -11.43 -7.74
C ILE A 190 -12.73 -10.49 -8.87
N LEU A 191 -11.75 -9.87 -9.50
CA LEU A 191 -11.93 -9.00 -10.65
C LEU A 191 -10.83 -9.31 -11.65
N THR A 192 -11.24 -9.61 -12.85
CA THR A 192 -10.37 -9.55 -14.03
C THR A 192 -10.86 -8.36 -14.81
N SER A 193 -10.10 -7.30 -14.82
CA SER A 193 -10.55 -6.07 -15.42
C SER A 193 -9.60 -5.61 -16.48
N ARG A 194 -10.21 -5.11 -17.49
CA ARG A 194 -9.59 -4.23 -18.45
C ARG A 194 -9.97 -2.82 -18.05
N HIS A 195 -8.99 -1.98 -17.86
CA HIS A 195 -9.22 -0.56 -17.68
C HIS A 195 -9.70 0.08 -18.97
#